data_b62f36ea14f82574df11bd4f847abdf1
#
_entry.id   b62f36ea14f82574df11bd4f847abdf1
#
_cell.length_a   1.000
_cell.length_b   1.000
_cell.length_c   1.000
_cell.angle_alpha   90.00
_cell.angle_beta   90.00
_cell.angle_gamma   90.00
#
_symmetry.space_group_name_H-M   'P 1'
#
loop_
_entity.id
_entity.type
_entity.pdbx_description
1 polymer ?
#
loop_
_entity_poly.entity_id
_entity_poly.type
_entity_poly.pdbx_seq_one_letter_code
_entity_poly.pdbx_strand_id
1 'polypeptide(L)'
;LIQKIDACLKERGYSFIKVSPEEVGVYYRFTEGRAQVVAGIFMHPGFVLETEKLQAIQKKLQELFLHPEGKIPGCEQNMAIYQVELLTLLVADDIGQARMLGGSCRNVWLINEQTGQLMIFENQPGDFYGLRDALQEQISGGGRQRGYASQGYAQMDNYRRTEEKRGLTLWQRIKQYPSWCNAGIVLINIIVFLSLSVLGDTESAAFMEQHGAVFLPDGFGQGEWWRLFTAMFLHFGLAHLANNMIVLFWTGDRLERLIGKWRYLIIYVGAGLCGNLLSLLVTQGKGTLTVSAGASGAIFGVFGALLWVIIANRGRVEELNIRGIVIMIALSLYYGFTSTGVDNWCHVGGLISGF
;
A
#
# COMPACT_ATOMS: atom_id res chain seq x y z
N LEU A 1 -14.21 -17.41 31.07
CA LEU A 1 -13.99 -17.10 29.66
C LEU A 1 -12.96 -15.96 29.49
N ILE A 2 -13.18 -14.81 30.12
CA ILE A 2 -12.31 -13.63 30.06
C ILE A 2 -10.85 -13.97 30.38
N GLN A 3 -10.60 -14.71 31.48
CA GLN A 3 -9.24 -15.14 31.85
C GLN A 3 -8.57 -16.02 30.79
N LYS A 4 -9.34 -16.84 30.08
CA LYS A 4 -8.81 -17.69 28.99
C LYS A 4 -8.43 -16.84 27.77
N ILE A 5 -9.23 -15.84 27.42
CA ILE A 5 -8.93 -14.89 26.33
C ILE A 5 -7.67 -14.07 26.68
N ASP A 6 -7.60 -13.55 27.92
CA ASP A 6 -6.45 -12.79 28.40
C ASP A 6 -5.15 -13.62 28.36
N ALA A 7 -5.19 -14.87 28.86
CA ALA A 7 -4.06 -15.76 28.81
C ALA A 7 -3.61 -16.06 27.37
N CYS A 8 -4.56 -16.39 26.48
CA CYS A 8 -4.27 -16.65 25.07
C CYS A 8 -3.58 -15.49 24.37
N LEU A 9 -4.04 -14.26 24.60
CA LEU A 9 -3.47 -13.05 23.98
C LEU A 9 -2.09 -12.71 24.56
N LYS A 10 -1.92 -12.84 25.88
CA LYS A 10 -0.62 -12.61 26.55
C LYS A 10 0.44 -13.61 26.14
N GLU A 11 0.11 -14.89 26.02
CA GLU A 11 1.02 -15.95 25.53
C GLU A 11 1.50 -15.67 24.10
N ARG A 12 0.71 -14.93 23.31
CA ARG A 12 1.06 -14.51 21.95
C ARG A 12 1.76 -13.15 21.87
N GLY A 13 2.18 -12.60 23.00
CA GLY A 13 2.95 -11.37 23.09
C GLY A 13 2.14 -10.09 22.98
N TYR A 14 0.81 -10.15 23.18
CA TYR A 14 -0.01 -8.95 23.28
C TYR A 14 0.11 -8.34 24.67
N SER A 15 0.32 -7.03 24.74
CA SER A 15 0.22 -6.21 25.95
C SER A 15 -1.23 -5.77 26.14
N PHE A 16 -1.60 -5.46 27.39
CA PHE A 16 -2.97 -5.06 27.73
C PHE A 16 -3.03 -3.64 28.27
N ILE A 17 -4.03 -2.86 27.81
CA ILE A 17 -4.39 -1.58 28.42
C ILE A 17 -5.91 -1.53 28.66
N LYS A 18 -6.31 -0.87 29.74
CA LYS A 18 -7.69 -0.49 29.95
C LYS A 18 -7.98 0.84 29.26
N VAL A 19 -9.09 0.90 28.58
CA VAL A 19 -9.62 2.14 27.97
C VAL A 19 -11.01 2.44 28.55
N SER A 20 -11.45 3.67 28.46
CA SER A 20 -12.83 4.03 28.82
C SER A 20 -13.75 3.82 27.60
N PRO A 21 -14.90 3.18 27.73
CA PRO A 21 -15.56 2.65 28.94
C PRO A 21 -14.92 1.34 29.47
N GLU A 22 -15.18 0.99 30.74
CA GLU A 22 -14.55 -0.15 31.44
C GLU A 22 -14.85 -1.52 30.82
N GLU A 23 -15.89 -1.62 30.01
CA GLU A 23 -16.31 -2.82 29.30
C GLU A 23 -15.38 -3.16 28.12
N VAL A 24 -14.45 -2.25 27.79
CA VAL A 24 -13.51 -2.44 26.65
C VAL A 24 -12.11 -2.74 27.16
N GLY A 25 -11.66 -3.94 26.94
CA GLY A 25 -10.26 -4.33 27.16
C GLY A 25 -9.49 -4.29 25.83
N VAL A 26 -8.35 -3.63 25.79
CA VAL A 26 -7.56 -3.52 24.55
C VAL A 26 -6.23 -4.24 24.71
N TYR A 27 -6.00 -5.19 23.82
CA TYR A 27 -4.75 -5.92 23.69
C TYR A 27 -4.03 -5.43 22.44
N TYR A 28 -2.73 -5.24 22.51
CA TYR A 28 -1.96 -4.73 21.39
C TYR A 28 -0.56 -5.33 21.33
N ARG A 29 -0.05 -5.38 20.11
CA ARG A 29 1.32 -5.80 19.82
C ARG A 29 1.87 -4.94 18.70
N PHE A 30 3.04 -4.37 18.90
CA PHE A 30 3.75 -3.65 17.85
C PHE A 30 4.68 -4.60 17.10
N THR A 31 4.56 -4.61 15.79
CA THR A 31 5.44 -5.33 14.88
C THR A 31 5.80 -4.36 13.78
N GLU A 32 7.06 -4.01 13.67
CA GLU A 32 7.70 -3.25 12.58
C GLU A 32 6.78 -2.30 11.78
N GLY A 33 6.36 -1.20 12.42
CA GLY A 33 5.52 -0.20 11.79
C GLY A 33 4.03 -0.51 11.74
N ARG A 34 3.60 -1.65 12.30
CA ARG A 34 2.18 -2.03 12.43
C ARG A 34 1.78 -2.16 13.88
N ALA A 35 0.58 -1.73 14.21
CA ALA A 35 -0.07 -2.02 15.47
C ALA A 35 -1.16 -3.07 15.24
N GLN A 36 -0.97 -4.26 15.80
CA GLN A 36 -2.00 -5.29 15.86
C GLN A 36 -2.79 -5.09 17.15
N VAL A 37 -4.07 -4.78 17.02
CA VAL A 37 -4.95 -4.42 18.13
C VAL A 37 -6.12 -5.37 18.20
N VAL A 38 -6.38 -5.92 19.37
CA VAL A 38 -7.56 -6.75 19.66
C VAL A 38 -8.38 -6.07 20.75
N ALA A 39 -9.57 -5.59 20.42
CA ALA A 39 -10.48 -4.97 21.37
C ALA A 39 -11.51 -6.00 21.85
N GLY A 40 -11.45 -6.40 23.12
CA GLY A 40 -12.44 -7.23 23.77
C GLY A 40 -13.56 -6.37 24.34
N ILE A 41 -14.81 -6.55 23.89
CA ILE A 41 -15.98 -5.87 24.41
C ILE A 41 -16.89 -6.91 25.07
N PHE A 42 -17.11 -6.74 26.38
CA PHE A 42 -17.92 -7.64 27.19
C PHE A 42 -19.33 -7.09 27.33
N MET A 43 -20.28 -7.78 26.69
CA MET A 43 -21.69 -7.39 26.65
C MET A 43 -22.45 -8.09 27.76
N HIS A 44 -22.58 -7.43 28.92
CA HIS A 44 -23.37 -7.95 30.04
C HIS A 44 -24.88 -7.84 29.77
N PRO A 45 -25.72 -8.65 30.43
CA PRO A 45 -27.16 -8.53 30.31
C PRO A 45 -27.64 -7.09 30.57
N GLY A 46 -28.38 -6.54 29.59
CA GLY A 46 -28.85 -5.14 29.63
C GLY A 46 -27.90 -4.10 29.03
N PHE A 47 -26.70 -4.47 28.61
CA PHE A 47 -25.81 -3.58 27.87
C PHE A 47 -26.18 -3.58 26.37
N VAL A 48 -26.65 -2.44 25.89
CA VAL A 48 -27.02 -2.26 24.47
C VAL A 48 -25.91 -1.51 23.75
N LEU A 49 -25.26 -2.21 22.80
CA LEU A 49 -24.26 -1.64 21.92
C LEU A 49 -24.84 -1.41 20.53
N GLU A 50 -24.91 -0.14 20.13
CA GLU A 50 -25.38 0.25 18.80
C GLU A 50 -24.23 0.16 17.77
N THR A 51 -24.58 -0.10 16.51
CA THR A 51 -23.61 -0.20 15.41
C THR A 51 -22.74 1.06 15.30
N GLU A 52 -23.33 2.23 15.45
CA GLU A 52 -22.63 3.53 15.38
C GLU A 52 -21.63 3.70 16.53
N LYS A 53 -21.99 3.24 17.73
CA LYS A 53 -21.08 3.29 18.89
C LYS A 53 -19.91 2.33 18.71
N LEU A 54 -20.14 1.12 18.18
CA LEU A 54 -19.06 0.18 17.90
C LEU A 54 -18.10 0.72 16.84
N GLN A 55 -18.62 1.30 15.76
CA GLN A 55 -17.80 1.93 14.73
C GLN A 55 -16.98 3.13 15.28
N ALA A 56 -17.60 3.93 16.17
CA ALA A 56 -16.92 5.03 16.84
C ALA A 56 -15.76 4.54 17.75
N ILE A 57 -15.97 3.44 18.48
CA ILE A 57 -14.91 2.79 19.29
C ILE A 57 -13.78 2.30 18.39
N GLN A 58 -14.11 1.58 17.31
CA GLN A 58 -13.11 1.08 16.36
C GLN A 58 -12.29 2.22 15.75
N LYS A 59 -12.93 3.30 15.34
CA LYS A 59 -12.27 4.49 14.79
C LYS A 59 -11.33 5.14 15.80
N LYS A 60 -11.79 5.36 17.05
CA LYS A 60 -10.96 5.93 18.11
C LYS A 60 -9.73 5.07 18.42
N LEU A 61 -9.89 3.74 18.44
CA LEU A 61 -8.76 2.83 18.65
C LEU A 61 -7.78 2.89 17.48
N GLN A 62 -8.26 2.94 16.24
CA GLN A 62 -7.38 3.11 15.07
C GLN A 62 -6.60 4.43 15.15
N GLU A 63 -7.24 5.54 15.48
CA GLU A 63 -6.59 6.84 15.64
C GLU A 63 -5.57 6.84 16.78
N LEU A 64 -5.92 6.24 17.95
CA LEU A 64 -5.04 6.14 19.11
C LEU A 64 -3.75 5.35 18.79
N PHE A 65 -3.86 4.24 18.08
CA PHE A 65 -2.71 3.38 17.76
C PHE A 65 -1.94 3.85 16.52
N LEU A 66 -2.54 4.68 15.67
CA LEU A 66 -1.84 5.32 14.56
C LEU A 66 -0.95 6.48 15.04
N HIS A 67 -1.40 7.19 16.10
CA HIS A 67 -0.69 8.33 16.71
C HIS A 67 -0.59 8.14 18.23
N PRO A 68 0.24 7.17 18.71
CA PRO A 68 0.26 6.80 20.12
C PRO A 68 0.84 7.88 21.03
N GLU A 69 1.65 8.82 20.52
CA GLU A 69 2.20 10.01 21.23
C GLU A 69 2.66 9.74 22.69
N GLY A 70 3.27 8.59 22.96
CA GLY A 70 3.69 8.20 24.31
C GLY A 70 2.56 7.79 25.26
N LYS A 71 1.31 7.72 24.80
CA LYS A 71 0.14 7.30 25.60
C LYS A 71 0.03 5.78 25.77
N ILE A 72 0.75 5.02 24.95
CA ILE A 72 0.69 3.56 24.92
C ILE A 72 2.05 3.00 25.37
N PRO A 73 2.09 2.18 26.45
CA PRO A 73 3.33 1.54 26.90
C PRO A 73 3.96 0.68 25.80
N GLY A 74 5.30 0.68 25.70
CA GLY A 74 6.04 -0.11 24.71
C GLY A 74 6.09 0.51 23.31
N CYS A 75 5.50 1.68 23.10
CA CYS A 75 5.71 2.47 21.90
C CYS A 75 6.90 3.41 22.12
N GLU A 76 8.03 3.14 21.48
CA GLU A 76 9.18 4.04 21.51
C GLU A 76 8.84 5.37 20.83
N GLN A 77 9.36 6.49 21.35
CA GLN A 77 9.04 7.84 20.86
C GLN A 77 9.31 8.07 19.36
N ASN A 78 10.09 7.21 18.73
CA ASN A 78 10.45 7.28 17.31
C ASN A 78 9.84 6.16 16.46
N MET A 79 8.93 5.35 16.98
CA MET A 79 8.29 4.28 16.24
C MET A 79 7.19 4.86 15.35
N ALA A 80 7.45 4.98 14.04
CA ALA A 80 6.42 5.33 13.08
C ALA A 80 5.49 4.13 12.84
N ILE A 81 4.22 4.26 13.21
CA ILE A 81 3.19 3.26 12.92
C ILE A 81 2.48 3.68 11.64
N TYR A 82 2.57 2.82 10.61
CA TYR A 82 1.99 3.09 9.30
C TYR A 82 0.60 2.45 9.13
N GLN A 83 0.33 1.40 9.88
CA GLN A 83 -0.88 0.61 9.74
C GLN A 83 -1.36 0.12 11.11
N VAL A 84 -2.66 0.26 11.36
CA VAL A 84 -3.34 -0.31 12.52
C VAL A 84 -4.31 -1.37 12.04
N GLU A 85 -4.08 -2.59 12.49
CA GLU A 85 -4.96 -3.72 12.23
C GLU A 85 -5.75 -4.02 13.49
N LEU A 86 -7.06 -3.82 13.40
CA LEU A 86 -7.97 -3.92 14.53
C LEU A 86 -8.93 -5.09 14.34
N LEU A 87 -8.96 -5.99 15.32
CA LEU A 87 -9.99 -7.00 15.50
C LEU A 87 -10.81 -6.68 16.75
N THR A 88 -12.12 -6.78 16.67
CA THR A 88 -13.01 -6.65 17.83
C THR A 88 -13.58 -8.02 18.20
N LEU A 89 -13.39 -8.43 19.45
CA LEU A 89 -14.02 -9.61 20.04
C LEU A 89 -15.23 -9.17 20.85
N LEU A 90 -16.43 -9.52 20.39
CA LEU A 90 -17.66 -9.33 21.16
C LEU A 90 -17.92 -10.59 21.99
N VAL A 91 -17.87 -10.46 23.30
CA VAL A 91 -18.20 -11.54 24.23
C VAL A 91 -19.59 -11.27 24.80
N ALA A 92 -20.55 -12.13 24.49
CA ALA A 92 -21.95 -11.91 24.83
C ALA A 92 -22.66 -13.19 25.26
N ASP A 93 -23.57 -13.07 26.22
CA ASP A 93 -24.54 -14.11 26.61
C ASP A 93 -25.69 -14.17 25.59
N ASP A 94 -26.24 -13.00 25.23
CA ASP A 94 -27.25 -12.89 24.19
C ASP A 94 -26.62 -12.71 22.80
N ILE A 95 -26.74 -13.75 22.02
CA ILE A 95 -26.16 -13.82 20.67
C ILE A 95 -26.97 -12.96 19.67
N GLY A 96 -28.20 -12.61 19.95
CA GLY A 96 -29.07 -11.91 18.99
C GLY A 96 -28.51 -10.54 18.60
N GLN A 97 -28.24 -9.70 19.58
CA GLN A 97 -27.66 -8.37 19.36
C GLN A 97 -26.24 -8.45 18.78
N ALA A 98 -25.40 -9.33 19.32
CA ALA A 98 -24.02 -9.50 18.86
C ALA A 98 -23.94 -9.99 17.40
N ARG A 99 -24.91 -10.81 16.94
CA ARG A 99 -25.04 -11.20 15.53
C ARG A 99 -25.35 -10.02 14.61
N MET A 100 -26.22 -9.12 15.02
CA MET A 100 -26.51 -7.91 14.22
C MET A 100 -25.27 -7.03 14.07
N LEU A 101 -24.51 -6.85 15.15
CA LEU A 101 -23.25 -6.09 15.12
C LEU A 101 -22.17 -6.77 14.25
N GLY A 102 -22.01 -8.10 14.38
CA GLY A 102 -21.10 -8.88 13.55
C GLY A 102 -21.46 -8.89 12.06
N GLY A 103 -22.75 -8.76 11.71
CA GLY A 103 -23.21 -8.61 10.35
C GLY A 103 -23.01 -7.20 9.76
N SER A 104 -23.03 -6.17 10.60
CA SER A 104 -23.03 -4.76 10.19
C SER A 104 -21.66 -4.07 10.27
N CYS A 105 -20.78 -4.54 11.17
CA CYS A 105 -19.44 -3.98 11.38
C CYS A 105 -18.36 -4.88 10.78
N ARG A 106 -17.18 -4.31 10.46
CA ARG A 106 -16.02 -5.07 9.96
C ARG A 106 -15.09 -5.45 11.11
N ASN A 107 -14.32 -6.52 10.90
CA ASN A 107 -13.30 -7.01 11.85
C ASN A 107 -13.88 -7.32 13.22
N VAL A 108 -15.01 -8.04 13.25
CA VAL A 108 -15.73 -8.42 14.47
C VAL A 108 -15.86 -9.94 14.54
N TRP A 109 -15.35 -10.54 15.60
CA TRP A 109 -15.60 -11.92 15.97
C TRP A 109 -16.48 -11.97 17.21
N LEU A 110 -17.33 -12.98 17.29
CA LEU A 110 -18.26 -13.16 18.38
C LEU A 110 -17.88 -14.41 19.21
N ILE A 111 -17.89 -14.27 20.51
CA ILE A 111 -17.68 -15.37 21.44
C ILE A 111 -18.94 -15.46 22.33
N ASN A 112 -19.59 -16.62 22.28
CA ASN A 112 -20.69 -16.91 23.19
C ASN A 112 -20.12 -17.19 24.59
N GLU A 113 -20.51 -16.41 25.58
CA GLU A 113 -19.98 -16.52 26.94
C GLU A 113 -20.38 -17.84 27.62
N GLN A 114 -21.59 -18.33 27.35
CA GLN A 114 -22.10 -19.55 27.99
C GLN A 114 -21.51 -20.84 27.39
N THR A 115 -21.37 -20.87 26.05
CA THR A 115 -20.91 -22.09 25.37
C THR A 115 -19.42 -22.08 25.07
N GLY A 116 -18.76 -20.93 25.17
CA GLY A 116 -17.36 -20.77 24.74
C GLY A 116 -17.16 -20.94 23.23
N GLN A 117 -18.21 -20.78 22.43
CA GLN A 117 -18.12 -20.97 20.99
C GLN A 117 -17.69 -19.68 20.32
N LEU A 118 -16.59 -19.75 19.54
CA LEU A 118 -16.16 -18.67 18.64
C LEU A 118 -16.95 -18.73 17.35
N MET A 119 -17.60 -17.61 16.98
CA MET A 119 -18.37 -17.45 15.75
C MET A 119 -17.75 -16.33 14.90
N ILE A 120 -17.41 -16.66 13.68
CA ILE A 120 -16.88 -15.74 12.69
C ILE A 120 -17.84 -15.72 11.51
N PHE A 121 -18.43 -14.56 11.24
CA PHE A 121 -19.37 -14.43 10.13
C PHE A 121 -18.61 -14.36 8.80
N GLU A 122 -19.28 -14.69 7.73
CA GLU A 122 -18.69 -14.74 6.38
C GLU A 122 -18.09 -13.41 5.90
N ASN A 123 -18.59 -12.27 6.41
CA ASN A 123 -18.09 -10.93 6.11
C ASN A 123 -16.90 -10.50 6.98
N GLN A 124 -16.39 -11.38 7.84
CA GLN A 124 -15.31 -11.11 8.78
C GLN A 124 -14.01 -11.80 8.36
N PRO A 125 -12.84 -11.31 8.81
CA PRO A 125 -11.57 -11.98 8.54
C PRO A 125 -11.61 -13.39 9.14
N GLY A 126 -11.29 -14.39 8.32
CA GLY A 126 -11.33 -15.80 8.74
C GLY A 126 -10.24 -16.17 9.74
N ASP A 127 -9.16 -15.39 9.80
CA ASP A 127 -8.10 -15.48 10.80
C ASP A 127 -7.51 -14.09 11.07
N PHE A 128 -6.87 -13.95 12.24
CA PHE A 128 -6.14 -12.77 12.64
C PHE A 128 -4.82 -13.21 13.30
N TYR A 129 -3.80 -13.38 12.48
CA TYR A 129 -2.44 -13.80 12.92
C TYR A 129 -2.41 -15.11 13.72
N GLY A 130 -3.17 -16.10 13.29
CA GLY A 130 -3.30 -17.39 13.95
C GLY A 130 -4.10 -17.36 15.26
N LEU A 131 -4.79 -16.25 15.53
CA LEU A 131 -5.55 -16.06 16.76
C LEU A 131 -6.82 -16.92 16.79
N ARG A 132 -7.40 -17.23 15.62
CA ARG A 132 -8.60 -18.07 15.52
C ARG A 132 -8.41 -19.43 16.18
N ASP A 133 -7.42 -20.17 15.72
CA ASP A 133 -7.18 -21.54 16.19
C ASP A 133 -6.80 -21.54 17.67
N ALA A 134 -6.01 -20.55 18.10
CA ALA A 134 -5.60 -20.41 19.48
C ALA A 134 -6.77 -20.10 20.43
N LEU A 135 -7.64 -19.17 20.07
CA LEU A 135 -8.83 -18.87 20.85
C LEU A 135 -9.76 -20.08 20.91
N GLN A 136 -9.95 -20.76 19.77
CA GLN A 136 -10.82 -21.92 19.70
C GLN A 136 -10.29 -23.09 20.56
N GLU A 137 -8.99 -23.33 20.56
CA GLU A 137 -8.34 -24.36 21.39
C GLU A 137 -8.44 -24.02 22.90
N GLN A 138 -8.15 -22.77 23.25
CA GLN A 138 -8.16 -22.32 24.65
C GLN A 138 -9.57 -22.26 25.25
N ILE A 139 -10.57 -21.87 24.45
CA ILE A 139 -11.94 -21.67 24.90
C ILE A 139 -12.70 -22.99 24.94
N SER A 140 -12.52 -23.87 23.94
CA SER A 140 -13.27 -25.13 23.79
C SER A 140 -12.77 -26.28 24.66
N GLY A 141 -11.69 -26.09 25.41
CA GLY A 141 -11.21 -27.11 26.34
C GLY A 141 -10.76 -28.43 25.69
N GLY A 142 -10.06 -28.39 24.55
CA GLY A 142 -9.32 -29.52 24.00
C GLY A 142 -10.09 -30.56 23.18
N GLY A 143 -11.20 -30.22 22.59
CA GLY A 143 -11.94 -31.08 21.64
C GLY A 143 -11.57 -30.80 20.19
N ARG A 144 -10.71 -31.67 19.59
CA ARG A 144 -10.42 -31.65 18.15
C ARG A 144 -11.69 -31.85 17.33
N GLN A 145 -12.20 -30.78 16.68
CA GLN A 145 -12.92 -30.92 15.43
C GLN A 145 -12.09 -30.31 14.31
N ARG A 146 -11.23 -31.13 13.73
CA ARG A 146 -10.68 -30.92 12.38
C ARG A 146 -11.80 -31.27 11.40
N GLY A 147 -12.14 -30.32 10.53
CA GLY A 147 -12.80 -30.73 9.31
C GLY A 147 -13.76 -29.73 8.69
N TYR A 148 -13.51 -29.40 7.46
CA TYR A 148 -14.45 -28.93 6.42
C TYR A 148 -14.75 -27.45 6.20
N ALA A 149 -14.16 -26.50 6.92
CA ALA A 149 -14.48 -25.08 6.69
C ALA A 149 -13.48 -24.30 5.79
N SER A 150 -12.25 -24.79 5.58
CA SER A 150 -11.18 -23.94 5.00
C SER A 150 -11.20 -23.80 3.46
N GLN A 151 -11.79 -24.74 2.74
CA GLN A 151 -11.83 -24.66 1.26
C GLN A 151 -13.04 -23.88 0.71
N GLY A 152 -14.17 -23.87 1.41
CA GLY A 152 -15.35 -23.10 1.02
C GLY A 152 -15.20 -21.59 1.22
N TYR A 153 -14.46 -21.16 2.26
CA TYR A 153 -14.33 -19.75 2.62
C TYR A 153 -13.45 -18.96 1.63
N ALA A 154 -12.35 -19.55 1.14
CA ALA A 154 -11.49 -18.87 0.16
C ALA A 154 -12.19 -18.62 -1.19
N GLN A 155 -13.07 -19.53 -1.59
CA GLN A 155 -13.84 -19.40 -2.83
C GLN A 155 -15.00 -18.40 -2.68
N MET A 156 -15.65 -18.34 -1.51
CA MET A 156 -16.71 -17.38 -1.21
C MET A 156 -16.18 -15.95 -1.00
N ASP A 157 -14.99 -15.80 -0.41
CA ASP A 157 -14.35 -14.49 -0.21
C ASP A 157 -13.95 -13.86 -1.55
N ASN A 158 -13.50 -14.66 -2.51
CA ASN A 158 -13.27 -14.20 -3.88
C ASN A 158 -14.58 -13.85 -4.61
N TYR A 159 -15.64 -14.61 -4.38
CA TYR A 159 -16.95 -14.32 -5.01
C TYR A 159 -17.56 -13.03 -4.43
N ARG A 160 -17.53 -12.82 -3.12
CA ARG A 160 -18.03 -11.59 -2.47
C ARG A 160 -17.21 -10.35 -2.80
N ARG A 161 -15.88 -10.44 -2.85
CA ARG A 161 -15.05 -9.32 -3.33
C ARG A 161 -15.40 -8.91 -4.75
N THR A 162 -15.86 -9.87 -5.57
CA THR A 162 -16.32 -9.60 -6.94
C THR A 162 -17.73 -9.00 -6.94
N GLU A 163 -18.61 -9.40 -6.04
CA GLU A 163 -20.00 -8.89 -5.91
C GLU A 163 -20.03 -7.50 -5.25
N GLU A 164 -19.30 -7.27 -4.16
CA GLU A 164 -19.16 -5.93 -3.56
C GLU A 164 -18.56 -4.91 -4.53
N LYS A 165 -17.59 -5.34 -5.38
CA LYS A 165 -17.06 -4.50 -6.45
C LYS A 165 -18.05 -4.27 -7.59
N ARG A 166 -18.98 -5.19 -7.84
CA ARG A 166 -20.08 -5.00 -8.83
C ARG A 166 -21.15 -4.04 -8.37
N GLY A 167 -21.42 -3.96 -7.05
CA GLY A 167 -22.45 -3.08 -6.48
C GLY A 167 -22.03 -1.62 -6.32
N LEU A 168 -20.72 -1.30 -6.32
CA LEU A 168 -20.24 0.06 -6.18
C LEU A 168 -20.32 0.83 -7.51
N THR A 169 -20.85 2.05 -7.46
CA THR A 169 -20.77 2.96 -8.60
C THR A 169 -19.32 3.25 -8.96
N LEU A 170 -19.04 3.64 -10.22
CA LEU A 170 -17.69 3.99 -10.66
C LEU A 170 -17.04 5.03 -9.72
N TRP A 171 -17.80 6.02 -9.27
CA TRP A 171 -17.37 7.03 -8.31
C TRP A 171 -16.98 6.48 -6.94
N GLN A 172 -17.72 5.50 -6.42
CA GLN A 172 -17.39 4.86 -5.14
C GLN A 172 -16.11 4.01 -5.25
N ARG A 173 -15.91 3.32 -6.40
CA ARG A 173 -14.67 2.57 -6.68
C ARG A 173 -13.46 3.48 -6.76
N ILE A 174 -13.59 4.61 -7.46
CA ILE A 174 -12.54 5.61 -7.57
C ILE A 174 -12.18 6.19 -6.18
N LYS A 175 -13.18 6.50 -5.34
CA LYS A 175 -12.97 7.03 -3.99
C LYS A 175 -12.22 6.07 -3.04
N GLN A 176 -12.27 4.78 -3.30
CA GLN A 176 -11.57 3.75 -2.52
C GLN A 176 -10.15 3.49 -3.00
N TYR A 177 -9.74 4.07 -4.14
CA TYR A 177 -8.39 3.92 -4.66
C TYR A 177 -7.41 4.78 -3.86
N PRO A 178 -6.42 4.19 -3.14
CA PRO A 178 -5.58 4.95 -2.21
C PRO A 178 -4.45 5.74 -2.88
N SER A 179 -4.12 5.49 -4.16
CA SER A 179 -2.95 6.05 -4.87
C SER A 179 -3.36 7.01 -5.98
N TRP A 180 -3.97 8.11 -5.58
CA TRP A 180 -4.50 9.11 -6.52
C TRP A 180 -3.42 9.84 -7.32
N CYS A 181 -2.26 10.09 -6.71
CA CYS A 181 -1.19 10.82 -7.38
C CYS A 181 -0.56 9.97 -8.47
N ASN A 182 -0.30 8.69 -8.21
CA ASN A 182 0.20 7.78 -9.23
C ASN A 182 -0.79 7.61 -10.39
N ALA A 183 -2.07 7.38 -10.09
CA ALA A 183 -3.11 7.29 -11.11
C ALA A 183 -3.22 8.59 -11.94
N GLY A 184 -3.11 9.75 -11.29
CA GLY A 184 -3.09 11.05 -11.95
C GLY A 184 -1.89 11.21 -12.87
N ILE A 185 -0.69 10.83 -12.45
CA ILE A 185 0.52 10.88 -13.29
C ILE A 185 0.38 9.94 -14.50
N VAL A 186 -0.09 8.71 -14.32
CA VAL A 186 -0.36 7.80 -15.44
C VAL A 186 -1.35 8.42 -16.42
N LEU A 187 -2.43 8.98 -15.94
CA LEU A 187 -3.44 9.62 -16.77
C LEU A 187 -2.86 10.83 -17.54
N ILE A 188 -2.06 11.67 -16.89
CA ILE A 188 -1.41 12.83 -17.55
C ILE A 188 -0.51 12.34 -18.69
N ASN A 189 0.33 11.34 -18.47
CA ASN A 189 1.19 10.77 -19.52
C ASN A 189 0.37 10.25 -20.72
N ILE A 190 -0.73 9.57 -20.46
CA ILE A 190 -1.62 9.06 -21.52
C ILE A 190 -2.25 10.24 -22.29
N ILE A 191 -2.76 11.26 -21.58
CA ILE A 191 -3.37 12.44 -22.23
C ILE A 191 -2.35 13.20 -23.08
N VAL A 192 -1.14 13.44 -22.56
CA VAL A 192 -0.07 14.11 -23.31
C VAL A 192 0.28 13.32 -24.56
N PHE A 193 0.47 12.01 -24.44
CA PHE A 193 0.77 11.15 -25.58
C PHE A 193 -0.32 11.20 -26.65
N LEU A 194 -1.58 11.04 -26.25
CA LEU A 194 -2.71 11.06 -27.20
C LEU A 194 -2.82 12.42 -27.89
N SER A 195 -2.60 13.51 -27.16
CA SER A 195 -2.61 14.87 -27.72
C SER A 195 -1.52 15.04 -28.78
N LEU A 196 -0.30 14.56 -28.50
CA LEU A 196 0.81 14.66 -29.45
C LEU A 196 0.64 13.71 -30.64
N SER A 197 0.06 12.53 -30.45
CA SER A 197 -0.23 11.59 -31.54
C SER A 197 -1.25 12.13 -32.58
N VAL A 198 -2.10 13.08 -32.15
CA VAL A 198 -3.01 13.80 -33.08
C VAL A 198 -2.27 14.91 -33.86
N LEU A 199 -1.23 15.51 -33.25
CA LEU A 199 -0.48 16.63 -33.84
C LEU A 199 0.61 16.15 -34.80
N GLY A 200 1.16 14.93 -34.61
CA GLY A 200 2.24 14.45 -35.45
C GLY A 200 2.78 13.08 -35.04
N ASP A 201 3.95 12.74 -35.57
CA ASP A 201 4.61 11.46 -35.36
C ASP A 201 5.43 11.49 -34.06
N THR A 202 4.91 10.79 -33.06
CA THR A 202 5.58 10.68 -31.76
C THR A 202 6.85 9.80 -31.78
N GLU A 203 7.16 9.09 -32.87
CA GLU A 203 8.41 8.34 -33.03
C GLU A 203 9.53 9.24 -33.62
N SER A 204 9.17 10.39 -34.21
CA SER A 204 10.12 11.35 -34.77
C SER A 204 10.88 12.13 -33.70
N ALA A 205 12.21 12.01 -33.67
CA ALA A 205 13.05 12.75 -32.75
C ALA A 205 12.89 14.27 -32.91
N ALA A 206 12.80 14.77 -34.16
CA ALA A 206 12.59 16.21 -34.44
C ALA A 206 11.25 16.69 -33.92
N PHE A 207 10.18 15.90 -34.05
CA PHE A 207 8.87 16.23 -33.51
C PHE A 207 8.90 16.29 -31.97
N MET A 208 9.53 15.31 -31.32
CA MET A 208 9.63 15.26 -29.87
C MET A 208 10.48 16.39 -29.30
N GLU A 209 11.56 16.77 -29.98
CA GLU A 209 12.38 17.95 -29.64
C GLU A 209 11.56 19.23 -29.66
N GLN A 210 10.79 19.46 -30.72
CA GLN A 210 9.91 20.63 -30.84
C GLN A 210 8.85 20.69 -29.72
N HIS A 211 8.46 19.55 -29.17
CA HIS A 211 7.41 19.48 -28.16
C HIS A 211 7.95 19.27 -26.72
N GLY A 212 9.26 19.46 -26.49
CA GLY A 212 9.81 19.57 -25.14
C GLY A 212 10.58 18.35 -24.63
N ALA A 213 11.05 17.47 -25.53
CA ALA A 213 12.04 16.48 -25.18
C ALA A 213 13.37 17.14 -24.79
N VAL A 214 14.19 16.45 -24.00
CA VAL A 214 15.55 16.94 -23.66
C VAL A 214 16.42 16.85 -24.89
N PHE A 215 16.79 18.01 -25.40
CA PHE A 215 17.80 18.18 -26.45
C PHE A 215 18.44 19.53 -26.22
N LEU A 216 19.63 19.56 -25.66
CA LEU A 216 20.33 20.80 -25.26
C LEU A 216 21.75 20.77 -25.80
N PRO A 217 21.95 21.00 -27.12
CA PRO A 217 23.27 20.94 -27.75
C PRO A 217 24.28 21.94 -27.16
N ASP A 218 23.78 23.11 -26.76
CA ASP A 218 24.59 24.20 -26.17
C ASP A 218 24.49 24.18 -24.61
N GLY A 219 24.03 23.09 -24.01
CA GLY A 219 23.79 22.99 -22.58
C GLY A 219 22.67 23.91 -22.12
N PHE A 220 22.80 24.43 -20.91
CA PHE A 220 21.78 25.29 -20.31
C PHE A 220 21.87 26.79 -20.73
N GLY A 221 22.75 27.10 -21.67
CA GLY A 221 22.98 28.51 -22.08
C GLY A 221 21.79 29.23 -22.70
N GLN A 222 20.80 28.49 -23.24
CA GLN A 222 19.60 29.03 -23.84
C GLN A 222 18.39 29.10 -22.88
N GLY A 223 18.55 28.73 -21.61
CA GLY A 223 17.48 28.83 -20.60
C GLY A 223 16.36 27.79 -20.70
N GLU A 224 16.53 26.70 -21.47
CA GLU A 224 15.50 25.67 -21.70
C GLU A 224 15.46 24.58 -20.63
N TRP A 225 15.71 24.93 -19.37
CA TRP A 225 15.66 24.01 -18.20
C TRP A 225 14.33 23.27 -18.04
N TRP A 226 13.24 23.89 -18.50
CA TRP A 226 11.91 23.30 -18.44
C TRP A 226 11.80 21.97 -19.20
N ARG A 227 12.67 21.70 -20.16
CA ARG A 227 12.72 20.45 -20.92
C ARG A 227 13.08 19.26 -20.02
N LEU A 228 13.84 19.46 -18.95
CA LEU A 228 14.10 18.39 -17.97
C LEU A 228 12.81 17.89 -17.31
N PHE A 229 11.83 18.76 -17.14
CA PHE A 229 10.53 18.40 -16.58
C PHE A 229 9.57 17.87 -17.62
N THR A 230 9.40 18.57 -18.76
CA THR A 230 8.43 18.17 -19.78
C THR A 230 8.75 16.85 -20.43
N ALA A 231 10.02 16.53 -20.63
CA ALA A 231 10.46 15.26 -21.18
C ALA A 231 9.98 14.02 -20.37
N MET A 232 9.73 14.19 -19.09
CA MET A 232 9.21 13.12 -18.23
C MET A 232 7.80 12.65 -18.62
N PHE A 233 7.07 13.42 -19.42
CA PHE A 233 5.70 13.14 -19.85
C PHE A 233 5.59 12.80 -21.33
N LEU A 234 6.69 12.85 -22.07
CA LEU A 234 6.76 12.56 -23.49
C LEU A 234 7.20 11.11 -23.73
N HIS A 235 6.67 10.46 -24.78
CA HIS A 235 6.99 9.07 -25.08
C HIS A 235 7.16 8.83 -26.59
N PHE A 236 8.24 8.15 -26.97
CA PHE A 236 8.50 7.71 -28.33
C PHE A 236 7.64 6.50 -28.68
N GLY A 237 6.48 6.74 -29.29
CA GLY A 237 5.55 5.71 -29.71
C GLY A 237 4.74 5.03 -28.59
N LEU A 238 3.72 4.30 -29.01
CA LEU A 238 2.77 3.66 -28.12
C LEU A 238 3.39 2.56 -27.25
N ALA A 239 4.33 1.79 -27.79
CA ALA A 239 4.96 0.70 -27.04
C ALA A 239 5.78 1.23 -25.84
N HIS A 240 6.49 2.35 -26.03
CA HIS A 240 7.25 3.02 -24.97
C HIS A 240 6.32 3.55 -23.87
N LEU A 241 5.24 4.23 -24.25
CA LEU A 241 4.22 4.68 -23.29
C LEU A 241 3.63 3.52 -22.51
N ALA A 242 3.15 2.47 -23.22
CA ALA A 242 2.47 1.34 -22.59
C ALA A 242 3.37 0.64 -21.55
N ASN A 243 4.62 0.39 -21.91
CA ASN A 243 5.58 -0.23 -21.00
C ASN A 243 5.81 0.63 -19.74
N ASN A 244 6.04 1.92 -19.92
CA ASN A 244 6.22 2.84 -18.79
C ASN A 244 4.97 2.91 -17.90
N MET A 245 3.79 3.02 -18.49
CA MET A 245 2.54 3.13 -17.72
C MET A 245 2.19 1.87 -16.96
N ILE A 246 2.42 0.69 -17.54
CA ILE A 246 2.23 -0.59 -16.83
C ILE A 246 3.14 -0.66 -15.61
N VAL A 247 4.43 -0.39 -15.81
CA VAL A 247 5.41 -0.44 -14.70
C VAL A 247 5.08 0.60 -13.64
N LEU A 248 4.80 1.85 -14.04
CA LEU A 248 4.47 2.94 -13.14
C LEU A 248 3.19 2.65 -12.35
N PHE A 249 2.16 2.13 -13.02
CA PHE A 249 0.89 1.80 -12.37
C PHE A 249 1.07 0.84 -11.20
N TRP A 250 1.87 -0.22 -11.38
CA TRP A 250 2.10 -1.23 -10.35
C TRP A 250 3.11 -0.81 -9.28
N THR A 251 4.21 -0.19 -9.66
CA THR A 251 5.29 0.16 -8.73
C THR A 251 5.02 1.46 -7.99
N GLY A 252 4.46 2.45 -8.71
CA GLY A 252 4.08 3.73 -8.15
C GLY A 252 2.93 3.61 -7.15
N ASP A 253 1.92 2.77 -7.45
CA ASP A 253 0.84 2.47 -6.51
C ASP A 253 1.39 1.94 -5.17
N ARG A 254 2.32 0.99 -5.23
CA ARG A 254 2.94 0.44 -4.02
C ARG A 254 3.75 1.47 -3.25
N LEU A 255 4.56 2.25 -3.94
CA LEU A 255 5.37 3.27 -3.28
C LEU A 255 4.48 4.36 -2.65
N GLU A 256 3.49 4.88 -3.38
CA GLU A 256 2.59 5.91 -2.86
C GLU A 256 1.85 5.45 -1.59
N ARG A 257 1.39 4.19 -1.55
CA ARG A 257 0.76 3.61 -0.35
C ARG A 257 1.73 3.51 0.83
N LEU A 258 3.01 3.21 0.57
CA LEU A 258 4.00 3.01 1.63
C LEU A 258 4.49 4.33 2.24
N ILE A 259 4.71 5.36 1.43
CA ILE A 259 5.35 6.60 1.89
C ILE A 259 4.43 7.83 1.88
N GLY A 260 3.23 7.70 1.32
CA GLY A 260 2.24 8.76 1.18
C GLY A 260 2.45 9.65 -0.04
N LYS A 261 1.38 10.35 -0.45
CA LYS A 261 1.28 11.08 -1.71
C LYS A 261 2.36 12.15 -1.93
N TRP A 262 2.67 12.94 -0.90
CA TRP A 262 3.61 14.06 -1.06
C TRP A 262 5.05 13.60 -1.22
N ARG A 263 5.49 12.60 -0.45
CA ARG A 263 6.83 11.99 -0.58
C ARG A 263 6.96 11.28 -1.91
N TYR A 264 5.91 10.58 -2.35
CA TYR A 264 5.87 9.94 -3.66
C TYR A 264 6.06 10.96 -4.79
N LEU A 265 5.33 12.09 -4.79
CA LEU A 265 5.45 13.13 -5.80
C LEU A 265 6.86 13.75 -5.83
N ILE A 266 7.44 14.03 -4.64
CA ILE A 266 8.80 14.58 -4.54
C ILE A 266 9.81 13.59 -5.14
N ILE A 267 9.70 12.31 -4.83
CA ILE A 267 10.60 11.28 -5.36
C ILE A 267 10.40 11.15 -6.87
N TYR A 268 9.18 11.05 -7.36
CA TYR A 268 8.90 10.91 -8.79
C TYR A 268 9.48 12.05 -9.60
N VAL A 269 9.13 13.30 -9.22
CA VAL A 269 9.59 14.50 -9.93
C VAL A 269 11.10 14.69 -9.74
N GLY A 270 11.61 14.59 -8.51
CA GLY A 270 13.02 14.77 -8.21
C GLY A 270 13.91 13.77 -8.94
N ALA A 271 13.53 12.48 -8.92
CA ALA A 271 14.28 11.44 -9.59
C ALA A 271 14.25 11.57 -11.12
N GLY A 272 13.10 11.96 -11.69
CA GLY A 272 13.04 12.22 -13.12
C GLY A 272 13.92 13.39 -13.56
N LEU A 273 13.91 14.48 -12.80
CA LEU A 273 14.78 15.64 -13.06
C LEU A 273 16.27 15.27 -12.92
N CYS A 274 16.66 14.55 -11.86
CA CYS A 274 18.03 14.10 -11.65
C CYS A 274 18.48 13.10 -12.73
N GLY A 275 17.59 12.21 -13.17
CA GLY A 275 17.82 11.29 -14.27
C GLY A 275 18.12 12.02 -15.56
N ASN A 276 17.23 12.93 -15.98
CA ASN A 276 17.42 13.73 -17.18
C ASN A 276 18.66 14.62 -17.12
N LEU A 277 18.96 15.17 -15.94
CA LEU A 277 20.18 15.98 -15.74
C LEU A 277 21.44 15.12 -15.88
N LEU A 278 21.50 13.93 -15.26
CA LEU A 278 22.65 13.05 -15.38
C LEU A 278 22.87 12.60 -16.84
N SER A 279 21.79 12.23 -17.52
CA SER A 279 21.85 11.89 -18.95
C SER A 279 22.44 13.00 -19.78
N LEU A 280 21.94 14.22 -19.61
CA LEU A 280 22.44 15.39 -20.31
C LEU A 280 23.94 15.62 -20.05
N LEU A 281 24.36 15.61 -18.78
CA LEU A 281 25.78 15.83 -18.42
C LEU A 281 26.71 14.78 -19.05
N VAL A 282 26.29 13.52 -19.07
CA VAL A 282 27.10 12.43 -19.65
C VAL A 282 27.13 12.51 -21.18
N THR A 283 26.01 12.80 -21.83
CA THR A 283 25.94 12.89 -23.30
C THR A 283 26.70 14.10 -23.83
N GLN A 284 26.63 15.23 -23.16
CA GLN A 284 27.44 16.41 -23.48
C GLN A 284 28.94 16.12 -23.31
N GLY A 285 29.33 15.49 -22.20
CA GLY A 285 30.74 15.12 -21.95
C GLY A 285 31.33 14.19 -23.01
N LYS A 286 30.48 13.40 -23.69
CA LYS A 286 30.88 12.51 -24.79
C LYS A 286 30.76 13.14 -26.18
N GLY A 287 30.28 14.38 -26.29
CA GLY A 287 30.03 15.01 -27.58
C GLY A 287 28.91 14.33 -28.40
N THR A 288 28.05 13.55 -27.75
CA THR A 288 26.92 12.86 -28.40
C THR A 288 25.64 13.64 -28.13
N LEU A 289 24.94 14.03 -29.20
CA LEU A 289 23.67 14.70 -29.09
C LEU A 289 22.54 13.67 -29.24
N THR A 290 21.72 13.54 -28.19
CA THR A 290 20.57 12.63 -28.18
C THR A 290 19.33 13.36 -27.75
N VAL A 291 18.21 13.08 -28.39
CA VAL A 291 16.89 13.52 -27.95
C VAL A 291 16.37 12.50 -26.94
N SER A 292 16.12 12.92 -25.70
CA SER A 292 15.67 12.03 -24.63
C SER A 292 14.28 12.44 -24.11
N ALA A 293 13.40 11.46 -23.95
CA ALA A 293 12.08 11.63 -23.37
C ALA A 293 11.56 10.30 -22.80
N GLY A 294 10.77 10.39 -21.73
CA GLY A 294 10.12 9.24 -21.09
C GLY A 294 9.97 9.42 -19.59
N ALA A 295 8.97 8.78 -19.02
CA ALA A 295 8.77 8.69 -17.59
C ALA A 295 9.80 7.75 -16.90
N SER A 296 10.62 7.04 -17.67
CA SER A 296 11.44 5.94 -17.20
C SER A 296 12.47 6.35 -16.14
N GLY A 297 13.09 7.53 -16.23
CA GLY A 297 13.98 8.05 -15.19
C GLY A 297 13.27 8.19 -13.84
N ALA A 298 12.06 8.73 -13.82
CA ALA A 298 11.25 8.82 -12.61
C ALA A 298 10.81 7.42 -12.11
N ILE A 299 10.48 6.50 -13.00
CA ILE A 299 10.13 5.10 -12.66
C ILE A 299 11.32 4.39 -12.01
N PHE A 300 12.54 4.58 -12.52
CA PHE A 300 13.74 4.06 -11.87
C PHE A 300 13.96 4.70 -10.50
N GLY A 301 13.58 5.96 -10.31
CA GLY A 301 13.53 6.58 -8.98
C GLY A 301 12.53 5.90 -8.04
N VAL A 302 11.35 5.54 -8.54
CA VAL A 302 10.38 4.74 -7.77
C VAL A 302 10.97 3.39 -7.37
N PHE A 303 11.71 2.71 -8.25
CA PHE A 303 12.43 1.49 -7.90
C PHE A 303 13.50 1.70 -6.83
N GLY A 304 14.29 2.78 -6.95
CA GLY A 304 15.29 3.15 -5.94
C GLY A 304 14.65 3.35 -4.57
N ALA A 305 13.56 4.11 -4.50
CA ALA A 305 12.82 4.34 -3.26
C ALA A 305 12.20 3.05 -2.69
N LEU A 306 11.66 2.16 -3.53
CA LEU A 306 11.16 0.86 -3.09
C LEU A 306 12.28 0.01 -2.50
N LEU A 307 13.46 -0.03 -3.13
CA LEU A 307 14.62 -0.72 -2.59
C LEU A 307 15.05 -0.15 -1.23
N TRP A 308 15.11 1.18 -1.11
CA TRP A 308 15.38 1.84 0.17
C TRP A 308 14.37 1.43 1.25
N VAL A 309 13.07 1.49 0.95
CA VAL A 309 12.01 1.12 1.89
C VAL A 309 12.17 -0.33 2.35
N ILE A 310 12.49 -1.27 1.44
CA ILE A 310 12.69 -2.67 1.79
C ILE A 310 13.93 -2.84 2.68
N ILE A 311 15.05 -2.19 2.34
CA ILE A 311 16.31 -2.28 3.11
C ILE A 311 16.12 -1.67 4.49
N ALA A 312 15.53 -0.47 4.58
CA ALA A 312 15.26 0.22 5.84
C ALA A 312 14.34 -0.59 6.76
N ASN A 313 13.42 -1.36 6.19
CA ASN A 313 12.52 -2.26 6.93
C ASN A 313 13.05 -3.71 7.00
N ARG A 314 14.35 -3.93 6.80
CA ARG A 314 15.02 -5.24 6.92
C ARG A 314 14.37 -6.37 6.10
N GLY A 315 13.83 -6.03 4.93
CA GLY A 315 13.20 -6.97 4.01
C GLY A 315 11.79 -7.44 4.40
N ARG A 316 11.19 -6.89 5.44
CA ARG A 316 9.90 -7.34 6.00
C ARG A 316 8.71 -6.51 5.50
N VAL A 317 8.69 -6.19 4.23
CA VAL A 317 7.52 -5.58 3.59
C VAL A 317 6.78 -6.70 2.85
N GLU A 318 5.73 -7.25 3.45
CA GLU A 318 5.03 -8.48 3.01
C GLU A 318 4.56 -8.47 1.55
N GLU A 319 4.30 -7.29 1.00
CA GLU A 319 3.83 -7.14 -0.38
C GLU A 319 4.96 -6.92 -1.40
N LEU A 320 6.22 -6.78 -0.97
CA LEU A 320 7.34 -6.47 -1.83
C LEU A 320 8.37 -7.60 -1.87
N ASN A 321 8.54 -8.16 -3.05
CA ASN A 321 9.60 -9.12 -3.30
C ASN A 321 10.86 -8.41 -3.78
N ILE A 322 11.85 -8.22 -2.89
CA ILE A 322 13.13 -7.59 -3.24
C ILE A 322 13.80 -8.24 -4.45
N ARG A 323 13.77 -9.58 -4.54
CA ARG A 323 14.37 -10.31 -5.67
C ARG A 323 13.70 -9.93 -7.00
N GLY A 324 12.38 -9.84 -7.01
CA GLY A 324 11.63 -9.42 -8.20
C GLY A 324 11.97 -7.99 -8.63
N ILE A 325 12.07 -7.05 -7.69
CA ILE A 325 12.45 -5.66 -7.99
C ILE A 325 13.89 -5.59 -8.52
N VAL A 326 14.84 -6.25 -7.87
CA VAL A 326 16.24 -6.27 -8.31
C VAL A 326 16.39 -6.90 -9.69
N ILE A 327 15.72 -8.02 -9.95
CA ILE A 327 15.72 -8.67 -11.27
C ILE A 327 15.12 -7.73 -12.33
N MET A 328 14.02 -7.06 -12.03
CA MET A 328 13.38 -6.14 -12.98
C MET A 328 14.27 -4.94 -13.29
N ILE A 329 14.93 -4.36 -12.30
CA ILE A 329 15.93 -3.28 -12.49
C ILE A 329 17.08 -3.80 -13.36
N ALA A 330 17.67 -4.95 -13.01
CA ALA A 330 18.80 -5.52 -13.71
C ALA A 330 18.48 -5.84 -15.18
N LEU A 331 17.33 -6.46 -15.45
CA LEU A 331 16.87 -6.76 -16.81
C LEU A 331 16.58 -5.48 -17.61
N SER A 332 15.96 -4.48 -16.99
CA SER A 332 15.67 -3.20 -17.65
C SER A 332 16.95 -2.44 -18.00
N LEU A 333 17.94 -2.40 -17.10
CA LEU A 333 19.25 -1.80 -17.38
C LEU A 333 20.01 -2.61 -18.44
N TYR A 334 20.04 -3.94 -18.33
CA TYR A 334 20.68 -4.79 -19.32
C TYR A 334 20.10 -4.58 -20.72
N TYR A 335 18.77 -4.61 -20.84
CA TYR A 335 18.08 -4.33 -22.10
C TYR A 335 18.44 -2.93 -22.63
N GLY A 336 18.44 -1.92 -21.76
CA GLY A 336 18.79 -0.58 -22.14
C GLY A 336 20.24 -0.46 -22.65
N PHE A 337 21.22 -1.12 -22.02
CA PHE A 337 22.63 -1.09 -22.49
C PHE A 337 22.87 -1.89 -23.76
N THR A 338 22.01 -2.87 -24.08
CA THR A 338 22.11 -3.70 -25.28
C THR A 338 21.27 -3.19 -26.44
N SER A 339 20.32 -2.29 -26.19
CA SER A 339 19.41 -1.73 -27.19
C SER A 339 19.80 -0.31 -27.56
N THR A 340 19.53 0.07 -28.81
CA THR A 340 19.68 1.46 -29.28
C THR A 340 18.44 2.29 -28.88
N GLY A 341 18.63 3.57 -28.58
CA GLY A 341 17.52 4.50 -28.30
C GLY A 341 17.03 4.47 -26.85
N VAL A 342 17.70 3.76 -25.93
CA VAL A 342 17.35 3.77 -24.51
C VAL A 342 18.35 4.65 -23.74
N ASP A 343 17.83 5.58 -22.97
CA ASP A 343 18.63 6.50 -22.15
C ASP A 343 18.99 5.88 -20.78
N ASN A 344 20.05 5.06 -20.77
CA ASN A 344 20.49 4.39 -19.53
C ASN A 344 21.02 5.33 -18.47
N TRP A 345 21.59 6.47 -18.85
CA TRP A 345 22.08 7.43 -17.86
C TRP A 345 20.94 8.12 -17.13
N CYS A 346 19.83 8.35 -17.81
CA CYS A 346 18.59 8.77 -17.17
C CYS A 346 18.07 7.72 -16.16
N HIS A 347 18.11 6.43 -16.51
CA HIS A 347 17.72 5.35 -15.62
C HIS A 347 18.62 5.25 -14.38
N VAL A 348 19.94 5.29 -14.56
CA VAL A 348 20.90 5.26 -13.45
C VAL A 348 20.74 6.47 -12.53
N GLY A 349 20.61 7.67 -13.11
CA GLY A 349 20.41 8.89 -12.35
C GLY A 349 19.11 8.86 -11.53
N GLY A 350 18.02 8.39 -12.14
CA GLY A 350 16.74 8.19 -11.47
C GLY A 350 16.85 7.20 -10.31
N LEU A 351 17.45 6.02 -10.56
CA LEU A 351 17.62 4.97 -9.56
C LEU A 351 18.41 5.45 -8.32
N ILE A 352 19.54 6.11 -8.54
CA ILE A 352 20.39 6.61 -7.46
C ILE A 352 19.71 7.72 -6.67
N SER A 353 19.05 8.66 -7.34
CA SER A 353 18.42 9.79 -6.67
C SER A 353 17.12 9.42 -5.95
N GLY A 354 16.45 8.34 -6.36
CA GLY A 354 15.29 7.82 -5.67
C GLY A 354 15.63 6.94 -4.48
N PHE A 355 16.82 6.32 -4.47
CA PHE A 355 17.33 5.52 -3.36
C PHE A 355 17.84 6.41 -2.23
#